data_3d7a787d1297b8a865fdb3914c6606e0
#
_entry.id   3d7a787d1297b8a865fdb3914c6606e0
#
_cell.length_a   1.000
_cell.length_b   1.000
_cell.length_c   1.000
_cell.angle_alpha   90.00
_cell.angle_beta   90.00
_cell.angle_gamma   90.00
#
_symmetry.space_group_name_H-M   'P 1'
#
loop_
_entity.id
_entity.type
_entity.pdbx_description
1 polymer ?
#
loop_
_entity_poly.entity_id
_entity_poly.type
_entity_poly.pdbx_seq_one_letter_code
_entity_poly.pdbx_strand_id
1 'polypeptide(L)'
;DNNKKDAYKYLASAREAVFNKDYRKAEDIINKNMHGVWSDAYLPFGDILINYSKKYSKNYSRTLDLQNGVATVKADNLTETVFVSYPSQLLVINIKSESGVSFCVNFDSQLHHKVETLEDSLVMTGQAPEICQPPYYNKGESIVYGDKGMKFCGVIKVLGNAKFTDSSIVVENQKDVTLLVSMATSFVDFKSMPTADAKQRAFDYFKNIKNYNDLLSEHKTDFSSLFNRVEFTLEGGYDELPTDKR
;
A
#
# COMPACT_ATOMS: atom_id res chain seq x y z
N ASP A 1 -5.31 -23.85 5.60
CA ASP A 1 -4.27 -24.11 6.61
C ASP A 1 -3.25 -25.09 6.02
N ASN A 2 -2.07 -24.57 5.66
CA ASN A 2 -0.98 -25.37 5.05
C ASN A 2 0.00 -25.93 6.07
N ASN A 3 -0.35 -25.93 7.34
CA ASN A 3 0.48 -26.48 8.40
C ASN A 3 0.53 -28.01 8.34
N LYS A 4 1.72 -28.57 8.54
CA LYS A 4 1.88 -30.03 8.68
C LYS A 4 1.34 -30.47 10.05
N LYS A 5 0.18 -31.10 10.04
CA LYS A 5 -0.51 -31.56 11.28
C LYS A 5 0.35 -32.47 12.15
N ASP A 6 1.27 -33.22 11.55
CA ASP A 6 2.16 -34.17 12.22
C ASP A 6 3.54 -33.59 12.61
N ALA A 7 3.76 -32.29 12.43
CA ALA A 7 5.04 -31.64 12.73
C ALA A 7 5.51 -31.88 14.17
N TYR A 8 4.60 -31.92 15.13
CA TYR A 8 4.92 -32.15 16.54
C TYR A 8 5.61 -33.50 16.82
N LYS A 9 5.38 -34.52 15.99
CA LYS A 9 6.02 -35.84 16.12
C LYS A 9 7.52 -35.80 15.94
N TYR A 10 8.04 -34.79 15.22
CA TYR A 10 9.47 -34.62 14.92
C TYR A 10 10.17 -33.67 15.87
N LEU A 11 9.46 -33.04 16.80
CA LEU A 11 10.02 -32.04 17.71
C LEU A 11 11.10 -32.64 18.63
N ALA A 12 10.85 -33.82 19.15
CA ALA A 12 11.82 -34.50 20.04
C ALA A 12 13.14 -34.81 19.33
N SER A 13 13.08 -35.36 18.11
CA SER A 13 14.28 -35.69 17.33
C SER A 13 15.03 -34.47 16.85
N ALA A 14 14.31 -33.37 16.49
CA ALA A 14 14.95 -32.09 16.16
C ALA A 14 15.69 -31.49 17.36
N ARG A 15 15.08 -31.51 18.57
CA ARG A 15 15.71 -31.04 19.81
C ARG A 15 16.93 -31.89 20.18
N GLU A 16 16.83 -33.20 20.08
CA GLU A 16 17.96 -34.12 20.34
C GLU A 16 19.15 -33.80 19.43
N ALA A 17 18.91 -33.60 18.13
CA ALA A 17 19.95 -33.20 17.18
C ALA A 17 20.60 -31.86 17.59
N VAL A 18 19.81 -30.85 18.00
CA VAL A 18 20.34 -29.56 18.49
C VAL A 18 21.20 -29.74 19.73
N PHE A 19 20.74 -30.51 20.74
CA PHE A 19 21.49 -30.73 21.97
C PHE A 19 22.78 -31.53 21.74
N ASN A 20 22.80 -32.41 20.74
CA ASN A 20 24.00 -33.14 20.29
C ASN A 20 24.90 -32.27 19.36
N LYS A 21 24.57 -30.97 19.14
CA LYS A 21 25.28 -30.07 18.27
C LYS A 21 25.31 -30.49 16.79
N ASP A 22 24.42 -31.39 16.39
CA ASP A 22 24.21 -31.79 15.00
C ASP A 22 23.16 -30.91 14.35
N TYR A 23 23.55 -29.66 14.09
CA TYR A 23 22.66 -28.64 13.58
C TYR A 23 22.16 -28.95 12.16
N ARG A 24 22.99 -29.61 11.33
CA ARG A 24 22.61 -30.01 9.98
C ARG A 24 21.46 -31.02 10.00
N LYS A 25 21.56 -32.04 10.86
CA LYS A 25 20.49 -33.02 11.04
C LYS A 25 19.22 -32.37 11.60
N ALA A 26 19.36 -31.44 12.55
CA ALA A 26 18.21 -30.69 13.05
C ALA A 26 17.50 -29.89 11.94
N GLU A 27 18.26 -29.19 11.12
CA GLU A 27 17.75 -28.43 9.96
C GLU A 27 17.04 -29.34 8.95
N ASP A 28 17.63 -30.48 8.61
CA ASP A 28 17.03 -31.46 7.70
C ASP A 28 15.70 -31.98 8.24
N ILE A 29 15.62 -32.31 9.54
CA ILE A 29 14.39 -32.77 10.18
C ILE A 29 13.32 -31.67 10.11
N ILE A 30 13.66 -30.43 10.44
CA ILE A 30 12.74 -29.29 10.47
C ILE A 30 12.25 -28.99 9.06
N ASN A 31 13.14 -28.83 8.09
CA ASN A 31 12.80 -28.50 6.71
C ASN A 31 11.90 -29.57 6.06
N LYS A 32 12.21 -30.84 6.31
CA LYS A 32 11.47 -31.95 5.69
C LYS A 32 10.10 -32.17 6.33
N ASN A 33 9.99 -32.05 7.66
CA ASN A 33 8.85 -32.56 8.40
C ASN A 33 8.04 -31.50 9.13
N MET A 34 8.61 -30.32 9.44
CA MET A 34 7.98 -29.35 10.32
C MET A 34 7.58 -28.04 9.62
N HIS A 35 8.28 -27.65 8.57
CA HIS A 35 7.88 -26.47 7.81
C HIS A 35 6.59 -26.73 7.02
N GLY A 36 5.73 -25.74 6.97
CA GLY A 36 4.56 -25.71 6.09
C GLY A 36 4.96 -25.50 4.61
N VAL A 37 3.99 -25.18 3.80
CA VAL A 37 4.20 -24.74 2.42
C VAL A 37 4.80 -23.33 2.43
N TRP A 38 5.73 -23.05 1.54
CA TRP A 38 6.29 -21.71 1.35
C TRP A 38 5.20 -20.72 0.98
N SER A 39 5.28 -19.53 1.55
CA SER A 39 4.39 -18.42 1.17
C SER A 39 4.73 -17.95 -0.23
N ASP A 40 3.71 -17.56 -0.99
CA ASP A 40 3.92 -16.86 -2.25
C ASP A 40 4.57 -15.49 -2.03
N ALA A 41 5.18 -14.94 -3.10
CA ALA A 41 5.80 -13.64 -3.05
C ALA A 41 4.73 -12.55 -2.84
N TYR A 42 5.09 -11.54 -2.05
CA TYR A 42 4.30 -10.32 -1.92
C TYR A 42 4.39 -9.50 -3.22
N LEU A 43 3.25 -9.05 -3.71
CA LEU A 43 3.16 -8.28 -4.95
C LEU A 43 2.59 -6.88 -4.70
N PRO A 44 3.14 -5.84 -5.37
CA PRO A 44 2.58 -4.50 -5.28
C PRO A 44 1.22 -4.46 -6.00
N PHE A 45 0.30 -3.68 -5.43
CA PHE A 45 -1.01 -3.43 -6.03
C PHE A 45 -0.89 -2.67 -7.36
N GLY A 46 -0.09 -1.61 -7.38
CA GLY A 46 0.12 -0.73 -8.53
C GLY A 46 0.54 0.67 -8.10
N ASP A 47 0.63 1.54 -9.10
CA ASP A 47 1.08 2.91 -8.97
C ASP A 47 -0.02 3.91 -9.32
N ILE A 48 -0.03 5.06 -8.65
CA ILE A 48 -0.80 6.24 -9.02
C ILE A 48 0.16 7.22 -9.66
N LEU A 49 0.02 7.42 -10.96
CA LEU A 49 0.89 8.29 -11.75
C LEU A 49 0.28 9.69 -11.83
N ILE A 50 0.92 10.68 -11.23
CA ILE A 50 0.51 12.09 -11.32
C ILE A 50 1.50 12.82 -12.24
N ASN A 51 1.07 13.12 -13.45
CA ASN A 51 1.88 13.74 -14.49
C ASN A 51 1.57 15.22 -14.59
N TYR A 52 2.44 16.06 -14.03
CA TYR A 52 2.29 17.51 -14.08
C TYR A 52 2.57 18.07 -15.47
N SER A 53 1.77 19.05 -15.91
CA SER A 53 1.94 19.72 -17.20
C SER A 53 3.21 20.55 -17.31
N LYS A 54 3.80 20.93 -16.18
CA LYS A 54 5.10 21.62 -16.11
C LYS A 54 5.99 21.00 -15.04
N LYS A 55 7.30 21.18 -15.19
CA LYS A 55 8.29 20.75 -14.19
C LYS A 55 8.32 21.70 -13.00
N TYR A 56 8.22 21.17 -11.80
CA TYR A 56 8.46 21.85 -10.53
C TYR A 56 9.78 21.35 -9.94
N SER A 57 10.75 22.22 -9.70
CA SER A 57 12.09 21.77 -9.29
C SER A 57 12.86 22.73 -8.39
N LYS A 58 12.43 23.99 -8.27
CA LYS A 58 13.11 24.99 -7.43
C LYS A 58 12.59 24.89 -5.99
N ASN A 59 13.46 25.20 -5.04
CA ASN A 59 13.12 25.20 -3.61
C ASN A 59 12.48 23.87 -3.16
N TYR A 60 12.98 22.77 -3.73
CA TYR A 60 12.45 21.43 -3.44
C TYR A 60 12.73 21.05 -1.98
N SER A 61 11.70 20.60 -1.31
CA SER A 61 11.80 19.96 -0.01
C SER A 61 10.79 18.81 0.12
N ARG A 62 11.16 17.77 0.84
CA ARG A 62 10.27 16.67 1.21
C ARG A 62 10.41 16.41 2.69
N THR A 63 9.31 16.44 3.40
CA THR A 63 9.25 16.23 4.85
C THR A 63 8.27 15.14 5.19
N LEU A 64 8.54 14.39 6.24
CA LEU A 64 7.62 13.46 6.88
C LEU A 64 7.44 13.94 8.33
N ASP A 65 6.24 14.39 8.66
CA ASP A 65 5.84 14.71 10.02
C ASP A 65 5.47 13.40 10.73
N LEU A 66 6.41 12.86 11.49
CA LEU A 66 6.25 11.59 12.20
C LEU A 66 5.17 11.65 13.27
N GLN A 67 4.97 12.81 13.91
CA GLN A 67 3.99 12.97 14.97
C GLN A 67 2.55 12.95 14.45
N ASN A 68 2.35 13.43 13.23
CA ASN A 68 1.05 13.51 12.59
C ASN A 68 0.84 12.48 11.47
N GLY A 69 1.86 11.71 11.09
CA GLY A 69 1.79 10.73 10.00
C GLY A 69 1.51 11.37 8.63
N VAL A 70 2.07 12.56 8.35
CA VAL A 70 1.80 13.35 7.14
C VAL A 70 3.08 13.60 6.36
N ALA A 71 3.07 13.22 5.09
CA ALA A 71 4.13 13.55 4.16
C ALA A 71 3.80 14.84 3.39
N THR A 72 4.80 15.71 3.20
CA THR A 72 4.63 16.95 2.44
C THR A 72 5.79 17.11 1.45
N VAL A 73 5.48 17.40 0.21
CA VAL A 73 6.43 17.79 -0.83
C VAL A 73 6.15 19.23 -1.23
N LYS A 74 7.19 20.04 -1.31
CA LYS A 74 7.11 21.42 -1.82
C LYS A 74 8.12 21.59 -2.94
N ALA A 75 7.70 22.27 -4.02
CA ALA A 75 8.58 22.66 -5.11
C ALA A 75 7.99 23.87 -5.83
N ASP A 76 8.78 24.92 -6.03
CA ASP A 76 8.30 26.21 -6.54
C ASP A 76 7.12 26.74 -5.69
N ASN A 77 5.95 26.85 -6.29
CA ASN A 77 4.70 27.25 -5.64
C ASN A 77 3.70 26.08 -5.48
N LEU A 78 4.18 24.85 -5.67
CA LEU A 78 3.41 23.61 -5.46
C LEU A 78 3.63 23.09 -4.06
N THR A 79 2.56 22.62 -3.43
CA THR A 79 2.59 21.84 -2.20
C THR A 79 1.71 20.62 -2.38
N GLU A 80 2.29 19.44 -2.17
CA GLU A 80 1.57 18.18 -2.05
C GLU A 80 1.56 17.72 -0.61
N THR A 81 0.42 17.34 -0.10
CA THR A 81 0.26 16.74 1.23
C THR A 81 -0.38 15.37 1.09
N VAL A 82 0.27 14.36 1.65
CA VAL A 82 -0.14 12.95 1.51
C VAL A 82 -0.25 12.30 2.87
N PHE A 83 -1.36 11.61 3.10
CA PHE A 83 -1.57 10.76 4.28
C PHE A 83 -2.54 9.62 3.98
N VAL A 84 -2.48 8.57 4.79
CA VAL A 84 -3.41 7.43 4.74
C VAL A 84 -4.27 7.43 5.99
N SER A 85 -5.54 7.73 5.84
CA SER A 85 -6.49 7.79 6.95
C SER A 85 -7.06 6.41 7.25
N TYR A 86 -6.76 5.87 8.42
CA TYR A 86 -7.37 4.63 8.88
C TYR A 86 -8.88 4.76 9.12
N PRO A 87 -9.39 5.82 9.78
CA PRO A 87 -10.84 5.97 10.00
C PRO A 87 -11.65 6.03 8.70
N SER A 88 -11.12 6.70 7.68
CA SER A 88 -11.79 6.85 6.38
C SER A 88 -11.40 5.76 5.37
N GLN A 89 -10.37 4.95 5.64
CA GLN A 89 -9.81 3.93 4.73
C GLN A 89 -9.43 4.50 3.36
N LEU A 90 -8.89 5.73 3.36
CA LEU A 90 -8.52 6.47 2.15
C LEU A 90 -7.05 6.92 2.20
N LEU A 91 -6.35 6.76 1.08
CA LEU A 91 -5.17 7.55 0.78
C LEU A 91 -5.65 8.91 0.26
N VAL A 92 -5.17 9.98 0.89
CA VAL A 92 -5.52 11.37 0.57
C VAL A 92 -4.29 12.08 0.03
N ILE A 93 -4.40 12.65 -1.18
CA ILE A 93 -3.35 13.45 -1.81
C ILE A 93 -3.94 14.82 -2.11
N ASN A 94 -3.54 15.83 -1.35
CA ASN A 94 -3.96 17.21 -1.60
C ASN A 94 -2.85 17.97 -2.31
N ILE A 95 -3.20 18.63 -3.39
CA ILE A 95 -2.29 19.37 -4.26
C ILE A 95 -2.73 20.84 -4.32
N LYS A 96 -1.85 21.73 -3.87
CA LYS A 96 -2.10 23.18 -3.82
C LYS A 96 -1.06 23.96 -4.61
N SER A 97 -1.51 24.99 -5.33
CA SER A 97 -0.66 25.95 -6.01
C SER A 97 -1.35 27.30 -6.16
N GLU A 98 -0.73 28.38 -5.72
CA GLU A 98 -1.33 29.72 -5.84
C GLU A 98 -1.57 30.15 -7.31
N SER A 99 -0.69 29.76 -8.20
CA SER A 99 -0.79 30.05 -9.63
C SER A 99 -1.65 29.08 -10.44
N GLY A 100 -2.25 28.10 -9.77
CA GLY A 100 -2.94 26.99 -10.41
C GLY A 100 -1.99 25.87 -10.85
N VAL A 101 -2.49 24.64 -10.83
CA VAL A 101 -1.79 23.43 -11.24
C VAL A 101 -2.62 22.67 -12.27
N SER A 102 -1.93 22.09 -13.25
CA SER A 102 -2.53 21.20 -14.24
C SER A 102 -1.76 19.89 -14.27
N PHE A 103 -2.47 18.78 -14.23
CA PHE A 103 -1.89 17.44 -14.22
C PHE A 103 -2.88 16.39 -14.73
N CYS A 104 -2.35 15.23 -15.08
CA CYS A 104 -3.11 14.04 -15.42
C CYS A 104 -2.83 12.95 -14.41
N VAL A 105 -3.86 12.21 -13.99
CA VAL A 105 -3.75 11.07 -13.06
C VAL A 105 -4.15 9.79 -13.76
N ASN A 106 -3.32 8.76 -13.61
CA ASN A 106 -3.56 7.42 -14.12
C ASN A 106 -3.25 6.38 -13.06
N PHE A 107 -3.88 5.21 -13.17
CA PHE A 107 -3.39 3.99 -12.53
C PHE A 107 -2.47 3.22 -13.48
N ASP A 108 -1.49 2.52 -12.89
CA ASP A 108 -0.72 1.48 -13.56
C ASP A 108 -0.45 0.32 -12.60
N SER A 109 -0.23 -0.88 -13.13
CA SER A 109 0.11 -2.07 -12.34
C SER A 109 0.87 -3.08 -13.19
N GLN A 110 1.79 -3.80 -12.56
CA GLN A 110 2.44 -4.95 -13.19
C GLN A 110 1.56 -6.22 -13.21
N LEU A 111 0.47 -6.21 -12.43
CA LEU A 111 -0.50 -7.29 -12.40
C LEU A 111 -1.49 -7.18 -13.56
N HIS A 112 -2.18 -8.26 -13.90
CA HIS A 112 -3.27 -8.22 -14.86
C HIS A 112 -4.34 -7.25 -14.38
N HIS A 113 -4.56 -6.16 -15.12
CA HIS A 113 -5.49 -5.11 -14.73
C HIS A 113 -6.18 -4.44 -15.93
N LYS A 114 -7.24 -3.72 -15.63
CA LYS A 114 -7.97 -2.83 -16.53
C LYS A 114 -8.22 -1.52 -15.79
N VAL A 115 -8.04 -0.39 -16.48
CA VAL A 115 -8.40 0.93 -15.99
C VAL A 115 -9.53 1.48 -16.83
N GLU A 116 -10.57 2.00 -16.20
CA GLU A 116 -11.73 2.60 -16.84
C GLU A 116 -12.30 3.73 -15.99
N THR A 117 -12.99 4.66 -16.62
CA THR A 117 -13.77 5.69 -15.92
C THR A 117 -15.20 5.21 -15.73
N LEU A 118 -15.70 5.30 -14.51
CA LEU A 118 -17.08 5.04 -14.15
C LEU A 118 -17.64 6.27 -13.44
N GLU A 119 -18.60 6.94 -14.08
CA GLU A 119 -19.19 8.19 -13.58
C GLU A 119 -18.10 9.23 -13.25
N ASP A 120 -17.94 9.58 -11.98
CA ASP A 120 -16.99 10.56 -11.42
C ASP A 120 -15.73 9.90 -10.81
N SER A 121 -15.39 8.70 -11.25
CA SER A 121 -14.34 7.89 -10.65
C SER A 121 -13.43 7.26 -11.70
N LEU A 122 -12.13 7.27 -11.47
CA LEU A 122 -11.18 6.43 -12.19
C LEU A 122 -11.01 5.12 -11.43
N VAL A 123 -11.25 4.00 -12.11
CA VAL A 123 -11.32 2.68 -11.48
C VAL A 123 -10.31 1.74 -12.12
N MET A 124 -9.47 1.12 -11.31
CA MET A 124 -8.61 0.01 -11.72
C MET A 124 -9.15 -1.28 -11.11
N THR A 125 -9.40 -2.28 -11.93
CA THR A 125 -9.73 -3.63 -11.49
C THR A 125 -8.68 -4.60 -12.00
N GLY A 126 -8.36 -5.61 -11.22
CA GLY A 126 -7.38 -6.59 -11.62
C GLY A 126 -7.37 -7.84 -10.77
N GLN A 127 -6.38 -8.67 -11.03
CA GLN A 127 -6.21 -9.96 -10.36
C GLN A 127 -4.72 -10.21 -10.10
N ALA A 128 -4.41 -10.65 -8.88
CA ALA A 128 -3.11 -11.22 -8.56
C ALA A 128 -2.99 -12.64 -9.11
N PRO A 129 -1.80 -13.15 -9.42
CA PRO A 129 -1.62 -14.56 -9.77
C PRO A 129 -2.10 -15.48 -8.64
N GLU A 130 -2.53 -16.67 -9.00
CA GLU A 130 -2.86 -17.75 -8.05
C GLU A 130 -1.60 -18.32 -7.41
N ILE A 131 -0.50 -18.36 -8.17
CA ILE A 131 0.82 -18.80 -7.72
C ILE A 131 1.84 -17.72 -8.11
N CYS A 132 2.63 -17.28 -7.15
CA CYS A 132 3.75 -16.38 -7.36
C CYS A 132 4.93 -16.80 -6.47
N GLN A 133 5.77 -17.70 -7.00
CA GLN A 133 6.91 -18.22 -6.27
C GLN A 133 8.10 -17.27 -6.39
N PRO A 134 8.87 -17.07 -5.30
CA PRO A 134 10.10 -16.28 -5.38
C PRO A 134 11.13 -16.97 -6.30
N PRO A 135 11.99 -16.21 -7.00
CA PRO A 135 12.90 -16.75 -8.02
C PRO A 135 13.84 -17.84 -7.54
N TYR A 136 14.21 -17.82 -6.26
CA TYR A 136 15.11 -18.82 -5.64
C TYR A 136 14.43 -20.16 -5.33
N TYR A 137 13.10 -20.24 -5.45
CA TYR A 137 12.32 -21.46 -5.16
C TYR A 137 11.80 -22.15 -6.43
N ASN A 138 12.31 -21.81 -7.59
CA ASN A 138 11.77 -22.21 -8.88
C ASN A 138 11.68 -23.73 -9.08
N LYS A 139 10.49 -24.29 -8.92
CA LYS A 139 10.15 -25.70 -9.19
C LYS A 139 9.01 -25.83 -10.22
N GLY A 140 8.98 -24.96 -11.24
CA GLY A 140 7.93 -24.91 -12.26
C GLY A 140 7.69 -23.50 -12.76
N GLU A 141 6.47 -23.22 -13.21
CA GLU A 141 6.07 -21.85 -13.57
C GLU A 141 6.02 -20.99 -12.32
N SER A 142 6.80 -19.91 -12.31
CA SER A 142 6.93 -19.04 -11.13
C SER A 142 5.70 -18.14 -10.92
N ILE A 143 4.97 -17.83 -12.00
CA ILE A 143 3.79 -16.97 -11.98
C ILE A 143 2.68 -17.64 -12.75
N VAL A 144 1.58 -17.98 -12.09
CA VAL A 144 0.41 -18.61 -12.71
C VAL A 144 -0.83 -17.82 -12.37
N TYR A 145 -1.54 -17.37 -13.38
CA TYR A 145 -2.86 -16.78 -13.25
C TYR A 145 -3.95 -17.86 -13.38
N GLY A 146 -4.83 -17.93 -12.41
CA GLY A 146 -5.93 -18.90 -12.35
C GLY A 146 -7.14 -18.32 -11.63
N ASP A 147 -8.19 -19.12 -11.50
CA ASP A 147 -9.46 -18.68 -10.93
C ASP A 147 -9.40 -18.34 -9.43
N LYS A 148 -8.37 -18.84 -8.73
CA LYS A 148 -8.19 -18.62 -7.30
C LYS A 148 -7.38 -17.37 -6.97
N GLY A 149 -6.82 -16.69 -7.98
CA GLY A 149 -6.08 -15.46 -7.79
C GLY A 149 -6.94 -14.37 -7.14
N MET A 150 -6.39 -13.67 -6.17
CA MET A 150 -7.08 -12.60 -5.45
C MET A 150 -7.41 -11.44 -6.38
N LYS A 151 -8.68 -11.05 -6.47
CA LYS A 151 -9.11 -9.86 -7.22
C LYS A 151 -8.88 -8.60 -6.40
N PHE A 152 -8.67 -7.48 -7.09
CA PHE A 152 -8.49 -6.20 -6.45
C PHE A 152 -9.21 -5.08 -7.21
N CYS A 153 -9.49 -3.98 -6.52
CA CYS A 153 -10.02 -2.77 -7.10
C CYS A 153 -9.41 -1.54 -6.42
N GLY A 154 -8.97 -0.57 -7.23
CA GLY A 154 -8.61 0.78 -6.82
C GLY A 154 -9.55 1.79 -7.41
N VAL A 155 -9.93 2.81 -6.64
CA VAL A 155 -10.82 3.89 -7.09
C VAL A 155 -10.21 5.23 -6.72
N ILE A 156 -10.15 6.17 -7.67
CA ILE A 156 -9.78 7.57 -7.42
C ILE A 156 -10.99 8.45 -7.67
N LYS A 157 -11.34 9.27 -6.66
CA LYS A 157 -12.27 10.40 -6.77
C LYS A 157 -11.55 11.71 -6.53
N VAL A 158 -12.14 12.81 -7.03
CA VAL A 158 -11.55 14.14 -6.92
C VAL A 158 -12.48 15.08 -6.16
N LEU A 159 -11.93 15.75 -5.13
CA LEU A 159 -12.55 16.94 -4.56
C LEU A 159 -11.95 18.16 -5.27
N GLY A 160 -12.72 18.74 -6.17
CA GLY A 160 -12.31 19.83 -7.07
C GLY A 160 -12.87 19.62 -8.47
N ASN A 161 -12.46 20.47 -9.40
CA ASN A 161 -12.89 20.34 -10.79
C ASN A 161 -11.91 19.46 -11.56
N ALA A 162 -12.42 18.43 -12.20
CA ALA A 162 -11.66 17.52 -13.04
C ALA A 162 -12.48 17.04 -14.23
N LYS A 163 -11.80 16.67 -15.29
CA LYS A 163 -12.38 16.00 -16.46
C LYS A 163 -11.95 14.53 -16.42
N PHE A 164 -12.85 13.66 -16.74
CA PHE A 164 -12.58 12.22 -16.82
C PHE A 164 -12.54 11.84 -18.31
N THR A 165 -11.48 11.12 -18.68
CA THR A 165 -11.35 10.45 -19.98
C THR A 165 -11.58 8.96 -19.78
N ASP A 166 -11.45 8.14 -20.83
CA ASP A 166 -11.69 6.69 -20.74
C ASP A 166 -10.85 5.99 -19.65
N SER A 167 -9.63 6.48 -19.39
CA SER A 167 -8.67 5.84 -18.47
C SER A 167 -7.83 6.82 -17.64
N SER A 168 -8.22 8.10 -17.57
CA SER A 168 -7.48 9.08 -16.79
C SER A 168 -8.35 10.21 -16.25
N ILE A 169 -7.80 10.92 -15.25
CA ILE A 169 -8.36 12.15 -14.70
C ILE A 169 -7.48 13.30 -15.13
N VAL A 170 -8.07 14.35 -15.69
CA VAL A 170 -7.39 15.57 -16.12
C VAL A 170 -7.84 16.75 -15.26
N VAL A 171 -6.87 17.38 -14.61
CA VAL A 171 -7.06 18.59 -13.80
C VAL A 171 -6.41 19.77 -14.53
N GLU A 172 -7.16 20.86 -14.72
CA GLU A 172 -6.70 22.04 -15.43
C GLU A 172 -6.81 23.28 -14.57
N ASN A 173 -5.67 23.95 -14.33
CA ASN A 173 -5.56 25.25 -13.68
C ASN A 173 -6.34 25.38 -12.35
N GLN A 174 -6.25 24.36 -11.48
CA GLN A 174 -6.87 24.37 -10.16
C GLN A 174 -5.89 24.82 -9.10
N LYS A 175 -6.34 25.62 -8.12
CA LYS A 175 -5.50 26.07 -6.98
C LYS A 175 -5.42 25.07 -5.84
N ASP A 176 -6.47 24.29 -5.66
CA ASP A 176 -6.60 23.32 -4.58
C ASP A 176 -7.41 22.12 -5.09
N VAL A 177 -6.79 20.94 -5.10
CA VAL A 177 -7.41 19.70 -5.54
C VAL A 177 -7.02 18.58 -4.59
N THR A 178 -7.97 17.75 -4.24
CA THR A 178 -7.71 16.56 -3.44
C THR A 178 -8.10 15.31 -4.20
N LEU A 179 -7.16 14.39 -4.35
CA LEU A 179 -7.40 13.03 -4.80
C LEU A 179 -7.70 12.17 -3.58
N LEU A 180 -8.81 11.46 -3.62
CA LEU A 180 -9.21 10.46 -2.64
C LEU A 180 -9.09 9.09 -3.28
N VAL A 181 -8.28 8.23 -2.69
CA VAL A 181 -8.00 6.91 -3.25
C VAL A 181 -8.39 5.83 -2.25
N SER A 182 -9.22 4.91 -2.69
CA SER A 182 -9.53 3.68 -1.99
C SER A 182 -8.93 2.48 -2.70
N MET A 183 -8.59 1.45 -1.94
CA MET A 183 -8.12 0.17 -2.46
C MET A 183 -8.74 -0.96 -1.66
N ALA A 184 -9.21 -1.99 -2.35
CA ALA A 184 -9.77 -3.17 -1.71
C ALA A 184 -9.43 -4.44 -2.49
N THR A 185 -9.46 -5.56 -1.80
CA THR A 185 -9.26 -6.88 -2.39
C THR A 185 -10.44 -7.80 -2.11
N SER A 186 -10.49 -8.91 -2.82
CA SER A 186 -11.46 -9.97 -2.56
C SER A 186 -11.12 -10.83 -1.34
N PHE A 187 -10.05 -10.53 -0.61
CA PHE A 187 -9.65 -11.25 0.60
C PHE A 187 -10.77 -11.24 1.65
N VAL A 188 -11.06 -12.39 2.25
CA VAL A 188 -12.01 -12.54 3.33
C VAL A 188 -11.27 -12.80 4.63
N ASP A 189 -10.64 -13.95 4.73
CA ASP A 189 -9.79 -14.36 5.83
C ASP A 189 -8.81 -15.46 5.38
N PHE A 190 -7.90 -15.86 6.27
CA PHE A 190 -6.86 -16.84 5.96
C PHE A 190 -7.39 -18.30 5.81
N LYS A 191 -8.66 -18.56 6.08
CA LYS A 191 -9.29 -19.89 5.97
C LYS A 191 -10.19 -20.02 4.75
N SER A 192 -10.55 -18.89 4.16
CA SER A 192 -11.54 -18.82 3.08
C SER A 192 -10.88 -18.46 1.75
N MET A 193 -11.50 -18.88 0.66
CA MET A 193 -11.14 -18.38 -0.67
C MET A 193 -11.46 -16.87 -0.79
N PRO A 194 -10.69 -16.10 -1.57
CA PRO A 194 -10.88 -14.67 -1.73
C PRO A 194 -12.10 -14.37 -2.64
N THR A 195 -13.30 -14.41 -2.08
CA THR A 195 -14.57 -14.29 -2.81
C THR A 195 -15.32 -12.98 -2.59
N ALA A 196 -14.80 -12.06 -1.77
CA ALA A 196 -15.47 -10.79 -1.55
C ALA A 196 -15.46 -9.91 -2.81
N ASP A 197 -16.48 -9.07 -2.96
CA ASP A 197 -16.54 -8.09 -4.04
C ASP A 197 -15.59 -6.92 -3.76
N ALA A 198 -14.41 -6.97 -4.37
CA ALA A 198 -13.37 -5.95 -4.22
C ALA A 198 -13.84 -4.57 -4.74
N LYS A 199 -14.62 -4.54 -5.83
CA LYS A 199 -15.14 -3.30 -6.40
C LYS A 199 -16.14 -2.64 -5.47
N GLN A 200 -17.11 -3.39 -4.99
CA GLN A 200 -18.10 -2.87 -4.04
C GLN A 200 -17.42 -2.34 -2.76
N ARG A 201 -16.46 -3.09 -2.21
CA ARG A 201 -15.69 -2.67 -1.03
C ARG A 201 -14.93 -1.36 -1.26
N ALA A 202 -14.27 -1.20 -2.41
CA ALA A 202 -13.54 0.02 -2.73
C ALA A 202 -14.49 1.23 -2.84
N PHE A 203 -15.67 1.07 -3.43
CA PHE A 203 -16.67 2.13 -3.50
C PHE A 203 -17.33 2.44 -2.15
N ASP A 204 -17.46 1.45 -1.26
CA ASP A 204 -18.08 1.63 0.05
C ASP A 204 -17.34 2.64 0.93
N TYR A 205 -16.02 2.78 0.77
CA TYR A 205 -15.22 3.78 1.49
C TYR A 205 -15.57 5.22 1.12
N PHE A 206 -16.25 5.44 -0.01
CA PHE A 206 -16.70 6.77 -0.43
C PHE A 206 -18.13 7.11 0.00
N LYS A 207 -18.84 6.26 0.73
CA LYS A 207 -20.23 6.53 1.16
C LYS A 207 -20.37 7.79 2.02
N ASN A 208 -19.34 8.15 2.78
CA ASN A 208 -19.33 9.30 3.68
C ASN A 208 -18.11 10.18 3.41
N ILE A 209 -17.98 10.69 2.17
CA ILE A 209 -16.87 11.57 1.81
C ILE A 209 -16.93 12.86 2.63
N LYS A 210 -15.82 13.19 3.27
CA LYS A 210 -15.59 14.43 4.00
C LYS A 210 -14.73 15.39 3.18
N ASN A 211 -14.73 16.66 3.53
CA ASN A 211 -13.77 17.59 2.96
C ASN A 211 -12.34 17.32 3.46
N TYR A 212 -11.35 17.90 2.77
CA TYR A 212 -9.93 17.68 3.09
C TYR A 212 -9.57 17.99 4.54
N ASN A 213 -10.08 19.08 5.09
CA ASN A 213 -9.72 19.50 6.45
C ASN A 213 -10.24 18.53 7.50
N ASP A 214 -11.45 18.03 7.32
CA ASP A 214 -12.04 17.03 8.22
C ASP A 214 -11.28 15.70 8.14
N LEU A 215 -10.91 15.25 6.93
CA LEU A 215 -10.10 14.06 6.73
C LEU A 215 -8.72 14.17 7.40
N LEU A 216 -8.07 15.33 7.27
CA LEU A 216 -6.77 15.58 7.88
C LEU A 216 -6.86 15.63 9.42
N SER A 217 -7.89 16.27 9.95
CA SER A 217 -8.12 16.37 11.39
C SER A 217 -8.39 15.01 12.02
N GLU A 218 -9.26 14.22 11.39
CA GLU A 218 -9.59 12.85 11.83
C GLU A 218 -8.36 11.94 11.78
N HIS A 219 -7.60 12.00 10.68
CA HIS A 219 -6.35 11.25 10.54
C HIS A 219 -5.36 11.58 11.65
N LYS A 220 -5.11 12.88 11.90
CA LYS A 220 -4.16 13.30 12.95
C LYS A 220 -4.61 12.84 14.34
N THR A 221 -5.89 12.93 14.64
CA THR A 221 -6.43 12.49 15.94
C THR A 221 -6.24 11.00 16.13
N ASP A 222 -6.59 10.19 15.13
CA ASP A 222 -6.42 8.74 15.17
C ASP A 222 -4.94 8.35 15.30
N PHE A 223 -4.10 8.86 14.39
CA PHE A 223 -2.68 8.56 14.36
C PHE A 223 -1.97 8.92 15.66
N SER A 224 -2.18 10.14 16.17
CA SER A 224 -1.56 10.62 17.41
C SER A 224 -2.00 9.80 18.62
N SER A 225 -3.22 9.28 18.63
CA SER A 225 -3.73 8.43 19.72
C SER A 225 -2.93 7.13 19.87
N LEU A 226 -2.32 6.64 18.80
CA LEU A 226 -1.45 5.48 18.79
C LEU A 226 0.01 5.87 18.95
N PHE A 227 0.49 6.83 18.15
CA PHE A 227 1.89 7.24 18.11
C PHE A 227 2.40 7.73 19.46
N ASN A 228 1.59 8.52 20.19
CA ASN A 228 1.97 9.11 21.48
C ASN A 228 1.94 8.10 22.66
N ARG A 229 1.66 6.82 22.44
CA ARG A 229 1.66 5.81 23.51
C ARG A 229 3.07 5.38 23.92
N VAL A 230 4.05 5.58 23.06
CA VAL A 230 5.44 5.21 23.33
C VAL A 230 6.33 6.38 22.98
N GLU A 231 7.16 6.79 23.94
CA GLU A 231 8.23 7.77 23.75
C GLU A 231 9.55 7.12 24.14
N PHE A 232 10.55 7.26 23.29
CA PHE A 232 11.90 6.78 23.56
C PHE A 232 12.92 7.84 23.19
N THR A 233 13.64 8.35 24.19
CA THR A 233 14.66 9.38 24.01
C THR A 233 16.03 8.83 24.38
N LEU A 234 17.00 8.99 23.47
CA LEU A 234 18.41 8.76 23.75
C LEU A 234 19.11 10.11 23.91
N GLU A 235 19.90 10.24 24.97
CA GLU A 235 20.79 11.39 25.12
C GLU A 235 21.91 11.30 24.08
N GLY A 236 22.08 12.33 23.24
CA GLY A 236 23.11 12.39 22.22
C GLY A 236 23.14 13.73 21.50
N GLY A 237 24.32 14.14 21.05
CA GLY A 237 24.56 15.45 20.46
C GLY A 237 24.59 15.52 18.94
N TYR A 238 23.96 14.59 18.23
CA TYR A 238 24.05 14.48 16.78
C TYR A 238 22.74 14.71 16.02
N ASP A 239 21.76 15.35 16.67
CA ASP A 239 20.42 15.54 16.10
C ASP A 239 20.40 16.41 14.84
N GLU A 240 21.39 17.28 14.67
CA GLU A 240 21.54 18.14 13.49
C GLU A 240 22.14 17.42 12.28
N LEU A 241 22.68 16.22 12.47
CA LEU A 241 23.30 15.48 11.38
C LEU A 241 22.25 14.61 10.63
N PRO A 242 22.41 14.48 9.29
CA PRO A 242 21.65 13.50 8.53
C PRO A 242 21.89 12.08 9.07
N THR A 243 20.89 11.21 8.91
CA THR A 243 20.93 9.84 9.47
C THR A 243 22.15 9.01 9.06
N ASP A 244 22.70 9.25 7.87
CA ASP A 244 23.90 8.60 7.34
C ASP A 244 25.21 9.11 7.97
N LYS A 245 25.14 10.16 8.78
CA LYS A 245 26.30 10.80 9.44
C LYS A 245 26.23 10.76 10.97
N ARG A 246 25.15 10.22 11.52
CA ARG A 246 24.96 10.02 12.97
C ARG A 246 25.77 8.86 13.51
#